data_cb5b88447c47c0e4bc279aa5df07a355
#
_entry.id   cb5b88447c47c0e4bc279aa5df07a355
#
_cell.length_a   1.000
_cell.length_b   1.000
_cell.length_c   1.000
_cell.angle_alpha   90.00
_cell.angle_beta   90.00
_cell.angle_gamma   90.00
#
_symmetry.space_group_name_H-M   'P 1'
#
loop_
_entity.id
_entity.type
_entity.pdbx_description
1 polymer ?
#
loop_
_entity_poly.entity_id
_entity_poly.type
_entity_poly.pdbx_seq_one_letter_code
_entity_poly.pdbx_strand_id
1 'polypeptide(L)'
;MNRCPITYELCGDDRYSSKGLKLLSTRLTSLDDLGYTAEEQRQEAFYRAYIMSVQGVQPKLSARLNTMESRMEIVDTGGRYILKPQHDYFPEMPQNEDLTMRLAEMVGLNVPTHGMIWSKDKSLTYFIKRFDRKGQNE
;
A
#
# COMPACT_ATOMS: atom_id res chain seq x y z
N MET A 1 -22.24 4.28 -1.25
CA MET A 1 -21.20 5.22 -1.68
C MET A 1 -19.87 4.85 -1.04
N ASN A 2 -18.83 4.81 -1.83
CA ASN A 2 -17.52 4.34 -1.38
C ASN A 2 -16.65 5.48 -0.90
N ARG A 3 -15.70 5.16 -0.02
CA ARG A 3 -14.63 6.06 0.35
C ARG A 3 -13.32 5.57 -0.25
N CYS A 4 -12.55 6.50 -0.77
CA CYS A 4 -11.25 6.19 -1.34
C CYS A 4 -10.29 5.79 -0.21
N PRO A 5 -9.64 4.62 -0.29
CA PRO A 5 -8.74 4.21 0.78
C PRO A 5 -7.41 4.99 0.81
N ILE A 6 -7.19 5.87 -0.16
CA ILE A 6 -6.00 6.72 -0.19
C ILE A 6 -6.29 8.08 0.46
N THR A 7 -7.40 8.71 0.11
CA THR A 7 -7.71 10.06 0.58
C THR A 7 -8.83 10.11 1.61
N TYR A 8 -9.61 9.05 1.76
CA TYR A 8 -10.81 8.94 2.60
C TYR A 8 -11.98 9.76 2.09
N GLU A 9 -11.83 10.45 0.97
CA GLU A 9 -12.96 11.21 0.41
C GLU A 9 -13.96 10.27 -0.24
N LEU A 10 -15.19 10.73 -0.33
CA LEU A 10 -16.25 9.96 -1.00
C LEU A 10 -15.94 9.91 -2.50
N CYS A 11 -16.12 8.76 -3.10
CA CYS A 11 -15.80 8.56 -4.51
C CYS A 11 -16.93 7.83 -5.28
N GLY A 12 -18.16 7.94 -4.78
CA GLY A 12 -19.32 7.38 -5.47
C GLY A 12 -19.23 5.86 -5.58
N ASP A 13 -19.38 5.35 -6.78
CA ASP A 13 -19.28 3.91 -7.04
C ASP A 13 -17.84 3.49 -7.38
N ASP A 14 -16.94 4.45 -7.50
CA ASP A 14 -15.54 4.14 -7.77
C ASP A 14 -14.86 3.59 -6.52
N ARG A 15 -13.79 2.86 -6.73
CA ARG A 15 -13.03 2.28 -5.62
C ARG A 15 -11.97 3.25 -5.12
N TYR A 16 -11.52 4.16 -5.98
CA TYR A 16 -10.54 5.18 -5.65
C TYR A 16 -11.00 6.51 -6.23
N SER A 17 -10.69 7.59 -5.53
CA SER A 17 -10.95 8.92 -6.08
C SER A 17 -9.88 9.27 -7.11
N SER A 18 -10.22 10.16 -8.02
CA SER A 18 -9.25 10.68 -8.98
C SER A 18 -8.06 11.31 -8.26
N LYS A 19 -8.32 12.06 -7.20
CA LYS A 19 -7.27 12.70 -6.42
C LYS A 19 -6.35 11.66 -5.78
N GLY A 20 -6.90 10.57 -5.26
CA GLY A 20 -6.10 9.51 -4.67
C GLY A 20 -5.19 8.86 -5.68
N LEU A 21 -5.72 8.56 -6.87
CA LEU A 21 -4.91 7.95 -7.92
C LEU A 21 -3.79 8.88 -8.37
N LYS A 22 -4.05 10.18 -8.44
CA LYS A 22 -3.04 11.17 -8.87
C LYS A 22 -1.93 11.32 -7.85
N LEU A 23 -2.17 10.99 -6.58
CA LEU A 23 -1.09 10.98 -5.60
C LEU A 23 -0.06 9.91 -5.91
N LEU A 24 -0.47 8.82 -6.56
CA LEU A 24 0.46 7.77 -6.98
C LEU A 24 1.13 8.13 -8.28
N SER A 25 0.35 8.54 -9.27
CA SER A 25 0.87 8.97 -10.56
C SER A 25 -0.18 9.78 -11.28
N THR A 26 0.24 10.85 -11.95
CA THR A 26 -0.67 11.67 -12.75
C THR A 26 -1.22 10.89 -13.95
N ARG A 27 -0.62 9.75 -14.28
CA ARG A 27 -1.04 8.92 -15.41
C ARG A 27 -2.14 7.93 -15.04
N LEU A 28 -2.41 7.72 -13.75
CA LEU A 28 -3.40 6.72 -13.35
C LEU A 28 -4.82 7.26 -13.48
N THR A 29 -5.67 6.44 -14.09
CA THR A 29 -7.11 6.67 -14.13
C THR A 29 -7.84 5.53 -13.42
N SER A 30 -7.14 4.46 -13.08
CA SER A 30 -7.68 3.33 -12.35
C SER A 30 -6.52 2.62 -11.65
N LEU A 31 -6.85 1.71 -10.75
CA LEU A 31 -5.83 0.90 -10.07
C LEU A 31 -6.45 -0.46 -9.79
N ASP A 32 -5.84 -1.48 -10.37
CA ASP A 32 -6.30 -2.86 -10.16
C ASP A 32 -5.99 -3.32 -8.74
N ASP A 33 -6.72 -4.33 -8.28
CA ASP A 33 -6.42 -4.96 -7.02
C ASP A 33 -5.04 -5.60 -7.09
N LEU A 34 -4.37 -5.67 -5.93
CA LEU A 34 -3.16 -6.48 -5.84
C LEU A 34 -3.51 -7.92 -6.21
N GLY A 35 -2.65 -8.55 -6.97
CA GLY A 35 -2.88 -9.91 -7.45
C GLY A 35 -2.68 -11.00 -6.40
N TYR A 36 -2.65 -10.63 -5.12
CA TYR A 36 -2.39 -11.52 -3.99
C TYR A 36 -3.41 -11.26 -2.90
N THR A 37 -3.88 -12.34 -2.25
CA THR A 37 -4.68 -12.19 -1.04
C THR A 37 -3.77 -11.74 0.11
N ALA A 38 -4.38 -11.33 1.23
CA ALA A 38 -3.58 -10.96 2.40
C ALA A 38 -2.69 -12.12 2.84
N GLU A 39 -3.23 -13.33 2.86
CA GLU A 39 -2.46 -14.51 3.23
C GLU A 39 -1.30 -14.75 2.27
N GLU A 40 -1.57 -14.65 0.97
CA GLU A 40 -0.51 -14.81 -0.03
C GLU A 40 0.56 -13.74 0.11
N GLN A 41 0.16 -12.52 0.42
CA GLN A 41 1.14 -11.45 0.66
C GLN A 41 2.01 -11.77 1.87
N ARG A 42 1.42 -12.26 2.95
CA ARG A 42 2.19 -12.64 4.14
C ARG A 42 3.18 -13.76 3.82
N GLN A 43 2.74 -14.75 3.05
CA GLN A 43 3.60 -15.85 2.63
C GLN A 43 4.76 -15.35 1.77
N GLU A 44 4.47 -14.48 0.81
CA GLU A 44 5.50 -13.90 -0.05
C GLU A 44 6.50 -13.08 0.75
N ALA A 45 6.03 -12.34 1.75
CA ALA A 45 6.91 -11.51 2.55
C ALA A 45 7.94 -12.36 3.30
N PHE A 46 7.50 -13.44 3.92
CA PHE A 46 8.41 -14.32 4.64
C PHE A 46 9.34 -15.07 3.69
N TYR A 47 8.82 -15.52 2.56
CA TYR A 47 9.60 -16.25 1.57
C TYR A 47 10.72 -15.37 1.01
N ARG A 48 10.38 -14.14 0.61
CA ARG A 48 11.35 -13.22 0.00
C ARG A 48 12.38 -12.71 0.99
N ALA A 49 12.02 -12.64 2.26
CA ALA A 49 12.95 -12.20 3.29
C ALA A 49 13.90 -13.32 3.75
N TYR A 50 13.67 -14.55 3.29
CA TYR A 50 14.44 -15.71 3.69
C TYR A 50 14.46 -15.90 5.20
N ILE A 51 13.36 -15.54 5.86
CA ILE A 51 13.23 -15.70 7.29
C ILE A 51 12.02 -16.59 7.58
N MET A 52 12.08 -17.28 8.71
CA MET A 52 10.95 -18.08 9.14
C MET A 52 9.85 -17.16 9.65
N SER A 53 8.61 -17.64 9.54
CA SER A 53 7.49 -16.91 10.10
C SER A 53 7.67 -16.78 11.59
N VAL A 54 7.73 -15.54 12.07
CA VAL A 54 7.86 -15.24 13.48
C VAL A 54 6.59 -14.54 13.93
N GLN A 55 5.98 -15.07 14.99
CA GLN A 55 4.75 -14.50 15.49
C GLN A 55 4.99 -13.07 15.95
N GLY A 56 4.09 -12.17 15.54
CA GLY A 56 4.18 -10.77 15.91
C GLY A 56 5.02 -9.93 14.96
N VAL A 57 5.75 -10.52 14.04
CA VAL A 57 6.50 -9.76 13.04
C VAL A 57 5.54 -9.30 11.97
N GLN A 58 5.57 -8.00 11.67
CA GLN A 58 4.73 -7.45 10.62
C GLN A 58 5.35 -7.73 9.25
N PRO A 59 4.65 -8.43 8.36
CA PRO A 59 5.16 -8.69 7.02
C PRO A 59 5.19 -7.40 6.20
N LYS A 60 6.19 -7.30 5.33
CA LYS A 60 6.28 -6.18 4.39
C LYS A 60 6.87 -6.67 3.08
N LEU A 61 6.48 -5.98 2.01
CA LEU A 61 6.91 -6.32 0.65
C LEU A 61 7.35 -5.07 -0.07
N SER A 62 8.36 -5.18 -0.93
CA SER A 62 8.70 -4.09 -1.84
C SER A 62 7.81 -4.17 -3.07
N ALA A 63 7.44 -3.00 -3.59
CA ALA A 63 6.56 -2.95 -4.74
C ALA A 63 6.91 -1.76 -5.62
N ARG A 64 6.52 -1.85 -6.88
CA ARG A 64 6.62 -0.74 -7.83
C ARG A 64 5.27 -0.52 -8.47
N LEU A 65 5.02 0.71 -8.89
CA LEU A 65 3.80 1.05 -9.59
C LEU A 65 4.02 0.89 -11.09
N ASN A 66 3.20 0.04 -11.71
CA ASN A 66 3.20 -0.12 -13.15
C ASN A 66 2.06 0.73 -13.71
N THR A 67 2.39 1.93 -14.22
CA THR A 67 1.37 2.86 -14.69
C THR A 67 0.71 2.40 -15.98
N MET A 68 1.40 1.61 -16.79
CA MET A 68 0.82 1.11 -18.04
C MET A 68 -0.22 0.02 -17.78
N GLU A 69 0.00 -0.80 -16.75
CA GLU A 69 -0.94 -1.86 -16.38
C GLU A 69 -1.88 -1.45 -15.26
N SER A 70 -1.71 -0.24 -14.74
CA SER A 70 -2.55 0.31 -13.67
C SER A 70 -2.59 -0.60 -12.44
N ARG A 71 -1.43 -1.05 -12.02
CA ARG A 71 -1.38 -1.91 -10.83
C ARG A 71 -0.03 -1.77 -10.11
N MET A 72 -0.06 -2.14 -8.84
CA MET A 72 1.13 -2.24 -8.03
C MET A 72 1.68 -3.65 -8.15
N GLU A 73 2.99 -3.79 -8.38
CA GLU A 73 3.63 -5.09 -8.57
C GLU A 73 4.65 -5.33 -7.47
N ILE A 74 4.65 -6.55 -6.93
CA ILE A 74 5.63 -6.95 -5.92
C ILE A 74 6.94 -7.26 -6.64
N VAL A 75 8.04 -6.68 -6.13
CA VAL A 75 9.36 -6.85 -6.71
C VAL A 75 10.37 -7.16 -5.61
N ASP A 76 11.48 -7.79 -5.99
CA ASP A 76 12.56 -8.09 -5.04
C ASP A 76 13.46 -6.89 -4.83
N THR A 77 13.70 -6.12 -5.89
CA THR A 77 14.58 -4.94 -5.83
C THR A 77 13.96 -3.83 -6.65
N GLY A 78 14.39 -2.60 -6.38
CA GLY A 78 13.95 -1.45 -7.16
C GLY A 78 12.56 -0.95 -6.83
N GLY A 79 11.95 -1.45 -5.77
CA GLY A 79 10.64 -1.00 -5.38
C GLY A 79 10.69 0.37 -4.72
N ARG A 80 9.75 1.24 -5.10
CA ARG A 80 9.62 2.57 -4.49
C ARG A 80 8.58 2.61 -3.39
N TYR A 81 7.84 1.53 -3.22
CA TYR A 81 6.78 1.43 -2.23
C TYR A 81 7.03 0.24 -1.33
N ILE A 82 6.54 0.35 -0.11
CA ILE A 82 6.47 -0.77 0.82
C ILE A 82 5.01 -1.08 1.02
N LEU A 83 4.66 -2.35 0.91
CA LEU A 83 3.31 -2.84 1.15
C LEU A 83 3.30 -3.60 2.48
N LYS A 84 2.25 -3.35 3.27
CA LYS A 84 2.06 -4.04 4.54
C LYS A 84 0.64 -4.58 4.59
N PRO A 85 0.47 -5.90 4.35
CA PRO A 85 -0.86 -6.50 4.38
C PRO A 85 -1.39 -6.65 5.79
N GLN A 86 -2.62 -7.14 5.89
CA GLN A 86 -3.20 -7.46 7.19
C GLN A 86 -2.32 -8.44 7.94
N HIS A 87 -2.16 -8.19 9.24
CA HIS A 87 -1.46 -9.12 10.12
C HIS A 87 -2.42 -10.25 10.50
N ASP A 88 -1.87 -11.46 10.72
CA ASP A 88 -2.68 -12.62 11.10
C ASP A 88 -3.53 -12.36 12.34
N TYR A 89 -2.94 -11.70 13.33
CA TYR A 89 -3.61 -11.47 14.61
C TYR A 89 -4.24 -10.10 14.73
N PHE A 90 -3.86 -9.17 13.85
CA PHE A 90 -4.33 -7.77 13.91
C PHE A 90 -4.74 -7.33 12.52
N PRO A 91 -5.93 -7.74 12.07
CA PRO A 91 -6.34 -7.44 10.68
C PRO A 91 -6.53 -5.95 10.42
N GLU A 92 -6.68 -5.13 11.45
CA GLU A 92 -6.82 -3.68 11.29
C GLU A 92 -5.50 -2.93 11.21
N MET A 93 -4.35 -3.64 11.17
CA MET A 93 -3.05 -2.99 11.09
C MET A 93 -2.93 -1.99 9.94
N PRO A 94 -3.40 -2.32 8.72
CA PRO A 94 -3.31 -1.34 7.63
C PRO A 94 -4.04 -0.03 7.95
N GLN A 95 -5.25 -0.12 8.49
CA GLN A 95 -6.02 1.06 8.84
C GLN A 95 -5.34 1.85 9.95
N ASN A 96 -4.78 1.16 10.94
CA ASN A 96 -4.10 1.81 12.06
C ASN A 96 -2.84 2.53 11.60
N GLU A 97 -2.07 1.91 10.71
CA GLU A 97 -0.86 2.55 10.19
C GLU A 97 -1.19 3.78 9.36
N ASP A 98 -2.19 3.67 8.51
CA ASP A 98 -2.57 4.81 7.68
C ASP A 98 -3.12 5.94 8.52
N LEU A 99 -3.93 5.64 9.52
CA LEU A 99 -4.45 6.66 10.44
C LEU A 99 -3.31 7.34 11.18
N THR A 100 -2.32 6.59 11.65
CA THR A 100 -1.18 7.16 12.36
C THR A 100 -0.42 8.15 11.47
N MET A 101 -0.20 7.79 10.22
CA MET A 101 0.49 8.69 9.28
C MET A 101 -0.34 9.92 8.98
N ARG A 102 -1.65 9.75 8.87
CA ARG A 102 -2.56 10.86 8.61
C ARG A 102 -2.57 11.84 9.78
N LEU A 103 -2.57 11.31 11.00
CA LEU A 103 -2.49 12.17 12.19
C LEU A 103 -1.15 12.89 12.25
N ALA A 104 -0.07 12.23 11.85
CA ALA A 104 1.25 12.89 11.79
C ALA A 104 1.22 14.08 10.83
N GLU A 105 0.59 13.92 9.68
CA GLU A 105 0.42 15.03 8.74
C GLU A 105 -0.36 16.18 9.35
N MET A 106 -1.41 15.85 10.09
CA MET A 106 -2.28 16.87 10.68
C MET A 106 -1.55 17.72 11.73
N VAL A 107 -0.55 17.17 12.39
CA VAL A 107 0.24 17.95 13.36
C VAL A 107 1.49 18.55 12.73
N GLY A 108 1.59 18.53 11.41
CA GLY A 108 2.63 19.26 10.68
C GLY A 108 3.88 18.47 10.36
N LEU A 109 3.89 17.16 10.60
CA LEU A 109 5.03 16.35 10.22
C LEU A 109 5.01 16.09 8.72
N ASN A 110 6.20 16.00 8.14
CA ASN A 110 6.35 15.73 6.71
C ASN A 110 6.38 14.21 6.54
N VAL A 111 5.36 13.64 5.89
CA VAL A 111 5.27 12.19 5.71
C VAL A 111 5.27 11.85 4.23
N PRO A 112 5.80 10.67 3.85
CA PRO A 112 5.74 10.23 2.45
C PRO A 112 4.31 9.93 2.02
N THR A 113 4.11 9.81 0.71
CA THR A 113 2.81 9.38 0.17
C THR A 113 2.45 8.02 0.77
N HIS A 114 1.24 7.90 1.26
CA HIS A 114 0.75 6.68 1.89
C HIS A 114 -0.74 6.52 1.64
N GLY A 115 -1.24 5.35 1.91
CA GLY A 115 -2.64 5.04 1.76
C GLY A 115 -2.87 3.55 1.84
N MET A 116 -4.03 3.12 1.41
CA MET A 116 -4.36 1.71 1.35
C MET A 116 -4.84 1.36 -0.04
N ILE A 117 -4.59 0.11 -0.45
CA ILE A 117 -5.08 -0.41 -1.72
C ILE A 117 -5.80 -1.73 -1.48
N TRP A 118 -6.73 -2.02 -2.38
CA TRP A 118 -7.51 -3.26 -2.31
C TRP A 118 -6.69 -4.44 -2.81
N SER A 119 -6.81 -5.55 -2.13
CA SER A 119 -6.17 -6.80 -2.50
C SER A 119 -7.19 -7.72 -3.18
N LYS A 120 -6.68 -8.82 -3.74
CA LYS A 120 -7.47 -9.78 -4.49
C LYS A 120 -8.66 -10.31 -3.67
N ASP A 121 -8.48 -10.49 -2.37
CA ASP A 121 -9.52 -10.99 -1.46
C ASP A 121 -10.34 -9.87 -0.83
N LYS A 122 -10.21 -8.63 -1.35
CA LYS A 122 -10.93 -7.45 -0.86
C LYS A 122 -10.45 -6.97 0.50
N SER A 123 -9.34 -7.49 0.99
CA SER A 123 -8.68 -6.91 2.15
C SER A 123 -7.94 -5.65 1.76
N LEU A 124 -7.65 -4.79 2.73
CA LEU A 124 -6.86 -3.59 2.50
C LEU A 124 -5.42 -3.84 2.87
N THR A 125 -4.52 -3.32 2.05
CA THR A 125 -3.08 -3.36 2.28
C THR A 125 -2.59 -1.92 2.38
N TYR A 126 -1.83 -1.63 3.44
CA TYR A 126 -1.22 -0.31 3.60
C TYR A 126 -0.02 -0.19 2.66
N PHE A 127 0.14 0.97 2.04
CA PHE A 127 1.34 1.26 1.26
C PHE A 127 1.96 2.57 1.73
N ILE A 128 3.27 2.66 1.61
CA ILE A 128 3.98 3.89 1.86
C ILE A 128 5.11 4.00 0.85
N LYS A 129 5.32 5.21 0.32
CA LYS A 129 6.39 5.45 -0.63
C LYS A 129 7.70 5.53 0.14
N ARG A 130 8.72 4.87 -0.38
CA ARG A 130 10.04 4.85 0.26
C ARG A 130 10.74 6.17 0.02
N PHE A 131 11.19 6.79 1.07
CA PHE A 131 11.96 8.02 0.95
C PHE A 131 13.46 7.75 1.04
N ASP A 132 13.84 6.52 1.34
CA ASP A 132 15.25 6.12 1.40
C ASP A 132 15.82 5.78 0.02
N ARG A 133 15.05 6.02 -1.04
CA ARG A 133 15.44 5.75 -2.42
C ARG A 133 15.69 7.01 -3.23
N LYS A 134 15.78 8.16 -2.58
CA LYS A 134 15.96 9.40 -3.33
C LYS A 134 17.34 9.47 -3.97
N GLY A 135 17.42 10.20 -5.07
CA GLY A 135 18.64 10.28 -5.83
C GLY A 135 18.79 9.18 -6.83
N GLN A 136 17.87 8.26 -6.87
CA GLN A 136 17.90 7.10 -7.75
C GLN A 136 16.63 6.99 -8.54
N ASN A 137 16.35 7.94 -9.34
CA ASN A 137 15.18 7.84 -10.20
C ASN A 137 13.87 7.80 -9.43
N GLU A 138 13.82 8.43 -8.31
CA GLU A 138 12.51 8.50 -7.66
C GLU A 138 11.60 9.47 -8.36
#